data_64bd04b9333010776fedcfd191d80197
#
_entry.id   64bd04b9333010776fedcfd191d80197
#
_cell.length_a   1.000
_cell.length_b   1.000
_cell.length_c   1.000
_cell.angle_alpha   90.00
_cell.angle_beta   90.00
_cell.angle_gamma   90.00
#
_symmetry.space_group_name_H-M   'P 1'
#
loop_
_entity.id
_entity.type
_entity.pdbx_description
1 polymer ?
#
loop_
_entity_poly.entity_id
_entity_poly.type
_entity_poly.pdbx_seq_one_letter_code
_entity_poly.pdbx_strand_id
1 'polypeptide(L)'
;MHSTQSNGKREWRQAPKEPIIMSTVENLRVLYEDNHLVVVNKRNSDIIQSDISGDQTLCETVKNYVKQKYNKPGLAFIGTVHRLDRPVSGIVIYARTTKALNRLSNMFKYREVQKTYWAVVKGKPEVSEAKIVNYLWKDQKLNKTFAFPEPGPDRKESELSYKLIGEGDNYTFIEVYPKTGRHHQIRATLASLDCPIKGDIKYGAKRTNDNASIHLHARKIEFLHPVKKTPVCIVAPPPDDALWNEFLRVSFEQMNPSESK
;
A
#
# COMPACT_ATOMS: atom_id res chain seq x y z
N MET A 1 -20.21 26.89 -42.08
CA MET A 1 -20.56 25.92 -41.01
C MET A 1 -19.27 25.54 -40.32
N HIS A 2 -18.95 26.20 -39.19
CA HIS A 2 -17.74 25.91 -38.42
C HIS A 2 -18.16 24.99 -37.23
N SER A 3 -17.70 23.78 -37.25
CA SER A 3 -17.86 22.85 -36.13
C SER A 3 -16.76 23.13 -35.10
N THR A 4 -17.14 23.70 -33.98
CA THR A 4 -16.32 23.85 -32.78
C THR A 4 -16.17 22.50 -32.10
N GLN A 5 -14.98 21.89 -32.21
CA GLN A 5 -14.61 20.76 -31.36
C GLN A 5 -14.38 21.26 -29.92
N SER A 6 -15.23 20.88 -29.01
CA SER A 6 -15.06 21.11 -27.59
C SER A 6 -13.95 20.22 -27.03
N ASN A 7 -12.82 20.85 -26.71
CA ASN A 7 -11.73 20.25 -25.94
C ASN A 7 -12.23 19.91 -24.54
N GLY A 8 -12.58 18.66 -24.31
CA GLY A 8 -12.94 18.14 -22.98
C GLY A 8 -11.72 18.12 -22.05
N LYS A 9 -11.40 19.26 -21.46
CA LYS A 9 -10.48 19.32 -20.32
C LYS A 9 -11.12 18.58 -19.14
N ARG A 10 -10.47 17.54 -18.65
CA ARG A 10 -10.88 16.81 -17.45
C ARG A 10 -10.72 17.68 -16.21
N GLU A 11 -11.76 18.39 -15.83
CA GLU A 11 -11.85 19.31 -14.69
C GLU A 11 -12.17 18.59 -13.38
N TRP A 12 -11.39 17.66 -12.89
CA TRP A 12 -11.75 17.04 -11.59
C TRP A 12 -10.58 16.53 -10.76
N ARG A 13 -9.46 17.18 -10.88
CA ARG A 13 -8.42 17.11 -9.85
C ARG A 13 -8.48 18.39 -9.02
N GLN A 14 -9.32 18.40 -7.99
CA GLN A 14 -9.15 19.40 -6.94
C GLN A 14 -7.72 19.24 -6.39
N ALA A 15 -6.99 20.34 -6.33
CA ALA A 15 -5.67 20.36 -5.68
C ALA A 15 -5.82 19.86 -4.24
N PRO A 16 -4.81 19.15 -3.69
CA PRO A 16 -4.83 18.77 -2.29
C PRO A 16 -5.04 19.99 -1.40
N LYS A 17 -5.92 19.90 -0.42
CA LYS A 17 -6.17 20.98 0.56
C LYS A 17 -5.09 21.02 1.64
N GLU A 18 -4.44 19.89 1.90
CA GLU A 18 -3.33 19.76 2.83
C GLU A 18 -2.00 19.62 2.08
N PRO A 19 -0.90 20.10 2.65
CA PRO A 19 0.40 19.98 2.03
C PRO A 19 0.80 18.51 1.86
N ILE A 20 1.31 18.18 0.68
CA ILE A 20 1.85 16.86 0.39
C ILE A 20 3.25 16.78 0.99
N ILE A 21 3.42 15.95 2.02
CA ILE A 21 4.71 15.74 2.68
C ILE A 21 5.34 14.46 2.13
N MET A 22 6.48 14.61 1.43
CA MET A 22 7.31 13.48 0.99
C MET A 22 8.40 13.16 2.00
N SER A 23 8.90 11.94 1.94
CA SER A 23 10.03 11.52 2.77
C SER A 23 11.34 12.14 2.28
N THR A 24 12.08 12.74 3.20
CA THR A 24 13.46 13.20 3.04
C THR A 24 14.38 12.37 3.95
N VAL A 25 15.68 12.57 3.88
CA VAL A 25 16.63 11.88 4.77
C VAL A 25 16.34 12.21 6.24
N GLU A 26 15.97 13.45 6.54
CA GLU A 26 15.76 13.95 7.89
C GLU A 26 14.45 13.45 8.51
N ASN A 27 13.42 13.21 7.69
CA ASN A 27 12.10 12.79 8.16
C ASN A 27 11.73 11.34 7.81
N LEU A 28 12.71 10.54 7.33
CA LEU A 28 12.49 9.14 6.94
C LEU A 28 12.07 8.30 8.16
N ARG A 29 10.96 7.60 8.04
CA ARG A 29 10.42 6.75 9.11
C ARG A 29 10.97 5.33 8.99
N VAL A 30 12.13 5.05 9.60
CA VAL A 30 12.76 3.72 9.61
C VAL A 30 12.11 2.87 10.69
N LEU A 31 11.58 1.70 10.32
CA LEU A 31 10.93 0.73 11.22
C LEU A 31 11.88 -0.36 11.68
N TYR A 32 12.79 -0.77 10.80
CA TYR A 32 13.80 -1.79 11.06
C TYR A 32 15.03 -1.56 10.20
N GLU A 33 16.19 -1.83 10.74
CA GLU A 33 17.44 -1.72 10.01
C GLU A 33 18.48 -2.68 10.54
N ASP A 34 19.21 -3.34 9.61
CA ASP A 34 20.41 -4.08 9.91
C ASP A 34 21.39 -4.04 8.70
N ASN A 35 22.40 -4.90 8.71
CA ASN A 35 23.41 -4.96 7.63
C ASN A 35 22.84 -5.40 6.27
N HIS A 36 21.64 -5.99 6.24
CA HIS A 36 21.06 -6.62 5.06
C HIS A 36 19.75 -5.97 4.60
N LEU A 37 19.02 -5.36 5.51
CA LEU A 37 17.70 -4.79 5.28
C LEU A 37 17.60 -3.37 5.82
N VAL A 38 16.76 -2.57 5.17
CA VAL A 38 16.16 -1.38 5.76
C VAL A 38 14.67 -1.40 5.43
N VAL A 39 13.83 -1.18 6.43
CA VAL A 39 12.37 -1.18 6.31
C VAL A 39 11.85 0.16 6.76
N VAL A 40 11.04 0.76 5.92
CA VAL A 40 10.52 2.11 6.16
C VAL A 40 8.99 2.13 6.16
N ASN A 41 8.42 3.08 6.89
CA ASN A 41 7.00 3.41 6.80
C ASN A 41 6.82 4.51 5.73
N LYS A 42 6.51 4.08 4.52
CA LYS A 42 6.28 4.95 3.37
C LYS A 42 5.11 5.91 3.63
N ARG A 43 5.27 7.18 3.31
CA ARG A 43 4.18 8.15 3.27
C ARG A 43 3.34 7.96 2.00
N ASN A 44 2.09 8.39 2.04
CA ASN A 44 1.14 8.27 0.91
C ASN A 44 1.56 9.00 -0.37
N SER A 45 2.54 9.90 -0.32
CA SER A 45 3.00 10.67 -1.49
C SER A 45 4.30 10.16 -2.09
N ASP A 46 5.05 9.35 -1.35
CA ASP A 46 6.31 8.80 -1.82
C ASP A 46 6.11 7.85 -2.99
N ILE A 47 6.99 7.94 -3.98
CA ILE A 47 7.06 6.99 -5.10
C ILE A 47 8.22 6.02 -4.87
N ILE A 48 8.00 4.75 -5.18
CA ILE A 48 9.05 3.71 -4.99
C ILE A 48 9.92 3.59 -6.23
N GLN A 49 9.34 3.76 -7.40
CA GLN A 49 10.02 3.72 -8.71
C GLN A 49 9.76 5.01 -9.44
N SER A 50 10.76 5.48 -10.21
CA SER A 50 10.63 6.65 -11.06
C SER A 50 9.40 6.55 -11.96
N ASP A 51 8.66 7.64 -12.06
CA ASP A 51 7.51 7.81 -12.93
C ASP A 51 7.66 9.12 -13.74
N ILE A 52 6.62 9.48 -14.48
CA ILE A 52 6.62 10.69 -15.32
C ILE A 52 6.65 12.00 -14.53
N SER A 53 6.50 11.97 -13.21
CA SER A 53 6.52 13.19 -12.37
C SER A 53 7.93 13.77 -12.22
N GLY A 54 8.95 12.92 -12.34
CA GLY A 54 10.35 13.31 -12.05
C GLY A 54 10.65 13.46 -10.56
N ASP A 55 9.72 13.15 -9.68
CA ASP A 55 9.91 13.22 -8.23
C ASP A 55 11.01 12.24 -7.77
N GLN A 56 11.77 12.63 -6.75
CA GLN A 56 12.76 11.76 -6.13
C GLN A 56 12.08 10.51 -5.57
N THR A 57 12.66 9.35 -5.85
CA THR A 57 12.11 8.08 -5.35
C THR A 57 12.47 7.86 -3.88
N LEU A 58 11.60 7.15 -3.17
CA LEU A 58 11.87 6.70 -1.80
C LEU A 58 13.15 5.83 -1.74
N CYS A 59 13.44 5.06 -2.80
CA CYS A 59 14.68 4.30 -2.91
C CYS A 59 15.92 5.19 -2.89
N GLU A 60 15.90 6.34 -3.57
CA GLU A 60 16.99 7.32 -3.55
C GLU A 60 17.12 7.99 -2.18
N THR A 61 16.01 8.33 -1.55
CA THR A 61 16.00 8.86 -0.17
C THR A 61 16.64 7.86 0.79
N VAL A 62 16.30 6.57 0.71
CA VAL A 62 16.89 5.50 1.52
C VAL A 62 18.39 5.30 1.22
N LYS A 63 18.82 5.41 -0.05
CA LYS A 63 20.25 5.38 -0.40
C LYS A 63 21.03 6.49 0.27
N ASN A 64 20.50 7.72 0.20
CA ASN A 64 21.11 8.90 0.80
C ASN A 64 21.15 8.78 2.34
N TYR A 65 20.06 8.33 2.96
CA TYR A 65 20.01 8.04 4.39
C TYR A 65 21.12 7.06 4.82
N VAL A 66 21.23 5.91 4.14
CA VAL A 66 22.25 4.90 4.47
C VAL A 66 23.66 5.43 4.20
N LYS A 67 23.86 6.20 3.14
CA LYS A 67 25.16 6.85 2.85
C LYS A 67 25.57 7.80 3.97
N GLN A 68 24.70 8.68 4.40
CA GLN A 68 24.98 9.66 5.46
C GLN A 68 25.19 8.97 6.81
N LYS A 69 24.28 8.10 7.22
CA LYS A 69 24.33 7.41 8.53
C LYS A 69 25.62 6.60 8.75
N TYR A 70 26.15 5.99 7.68
CA TYR A 70 27.32 5.11 7.76
C TYR A 70 28.58 5.73 7.15
N ASN A 71 28.58 7.03 6.84
CA ASN A 71 29.71 7.77 6.26
C ASN A 71 30.35 7.04 5.06
N LYS A 72 29.50 6.47 4.18
CA LYS A 72 29.99 5.70 3.03
C LYS A 72 30.64 6.62 2.00
N PRO A 73 31.87 6.32 1.53
CA PRO A 73 32.56 7.16 0.54
C PRO A 73 31.89 7.11 -0.85
N GLY A 74 31.14 6.05 -1.16
CA GLY A 74 30.43 5.86 -2.43
C GLY A 74 28.92 5.78 -2.28
N LEU A 75 28.25 5.35 -3.36
CA LEU A 75 26.80 5.10 -3.34
C LEU A 75 26.48 3.87 -2.48
N ALA A 76 25.46 4.01 -1.62
CA ALA A 76 24.93 2.87 -0.90
C ALA A 76 24.12 1.98 -1.88
N PHE A 77 24.37 0.67 -1.86
CA PHE A 77 23.50 -0.26 -2.56
C PHE A 77 22.17 -0.40 -1.81
N ILE A 78 21.06 -0.13 -2.51
CA ILE A 78 19.70 -0.36 -2.04
C ILE A 78 18.90 -0.99 -3.18
N GLY A 79 18.39 -2.20 -2.93
CA GLY A 79 17.59 -2.96 -3.88
C GLY A 79 16.11 -2.97 -3.50
N THR A 80 15.24 -2.64 -4.46
CA THR A 80 13.78 -2.68 -4.29
C THR A 80 13.26 -4.09 -4.58
N VAL A 81 12.52 -4.69 -3.64
CA VAL A 81 11.98 -6.06 -3.76
C VAL A 81 10.48 -6.10 -4.01
N HIS A 82 9.76 -5.08 -3.57
CA HIS A 82 8.32 -4.91 -3.78
C HIS A 82 7.97 -3.41 -3.82
N ARG A 83 6.73 -3.11 -4.12
CA ARG A 83 6.26 -1.73 -4.22
C ARG A 83 4.87 -1.56 -3.64
N LEU A 84 4.56 -0.34 -3.24
CA LEU A 84 3.22 0.16 -2.94
C LEU A 84 2.85 1.24 -3.96
N ASP A 85 1.57 1.39 -4.23
CA ASP A 85 1.06 2.49 -5.05
C ASP A 85 1.34 3.84 -4.37
N ARG A 86 1.48 4.90 -5.15
CA ARG A 86 1.77 6.26 -4.64
C ARG A 86 0.81 6.69 -3.51
N PRO A 87 -0.54 6.56 -3.62
CA PRO A 87 -1.46 7.01 -2.58
C PRO A 87 -1.56 6.08 -1.36
N VAL A 88 -0.87 4.94 -1.36
CA VAL A 88 -0.86 3.95 -0.28
C VAL A 88 0.29 4.21 0.67
N SER A 89 0.05 4.13 1.98
CA SER A 89 1.08 4.24 3.02
C SER A 89 1.50 2.87 3.57
N GLY A 90 2.58 2.84 4.36
CA GLY A 90 2.98 1.67 5.13
C GLY A 90 4.30 1.02 4.71
N ILE A 91 4.48 -0.23 5.06
CA ILE A 91 5.75 -0.94 5.04
C ILE A 91 6.31 -1.13 3.63
N VAL A 92 7.56 -0.68 3.45
CA VAL A 92 8.38 -1.00 2.28
C VAL A 92 9.72 -1.54 2.76
N ILE A 93 10.11 -2.71 2.22
CA ILE A 93 11.40 -3.37 2.50
C ILE A 93 12.37 -3.08 1.37
N TYR A 94 13.58 -2.68 1.74
CA TYR A 94 14.72 -2.56 0.84
C TYR A 94 15.84 -3.49 1.27
N ALA A 95 16.51 -4.11 0.29
CA ALA A 95 17.70 -4.90 0.53
C ALA A 95 18.94 -4.00 0.50
N ARG A 96 19.85 -4.16 1.46
CA ARG A 96 21.15 -3.47 1.55
C ARG A 96 22.30 -4.25 0.93
N THR A 97 22.06 -5.50 0.48
CA THR A 97 23.03 -6.36 -0.17
C THR A 97 22.38 -7.14 -1.32
N THR A 98 23.14 -7.46 -2.35
CA THR A 98 22.66 -8.29 -3.48
C THR A 98 22.16 -9.66 -3.02
N LYS A 99 22.82 -10.25 -2.02
CA LYS A 99 22.39 -11.53 -1.42
C LYS A 99 21.01 -11.43 -0.79
N ALA A 100 20.74 -10.36 -0.03
CA ALA A 100 19.42 -10.13 0.56
C ALA A 100 18.38 -9.82 -0.53
N LEU A 101 18.72 -9.02 -1.56
CA LEU A 101 17.84 -8.70 -2.67
C LEU A 101 17.34 -9.96 -3.38
N ASN A 102 18.25 -10.85 -3.79
CA ASN A 102 17.90 -12.08 -4.51
C ASN A 102 17.00 -13.00 -3.66
N ARG A 103 17.34 -13.15 -2.38
CA ARG A 103 16.56 -14.01 -1.47
C ARG A 103 15.19 -13.44 -1.18
N LEU A 104 15.08 -12.15 -0.88
CA LEU A 104 13.78 -11.50 -0.68
C LEU A 104 12.92 -11.55 -1.94
N SER A 105 13.50 -11.29 -3.12
CA SER A 105 12.77 -11.37 -4.40
C SER A 105 12.17 -12.78 -4.61
N ASN A 106 12.90 -13.82 -4.25
CA ASN A 106 12.40 -15.21 -4.28
C ASN A 106 11.28 -15.42 -3.25
N MET A 107 11.44 -14.91 -2.02
CA MET A 107 10.39 -15.03 -0.98
C MET A 107 9.08 -14.35 -1.41
N PHE A 108 9.14 -13.17 -2.03
CA PHE A 108 7.96 -12.52 -2.60
C PHE A 108 7.38 -13.32 -3.78
N LYS A 109 8.24 -13.85 -4.66
CA LYS A 109 7.83 -14.68 -5.82
C LYS A 109 7.12 -15.95 -5.38
N TYR A 110 7.64 -16.62 -4.35
CA TYR A 110 7.09 -17.89 -3.84
C TYR A 110 6.04 -17.69 -2.72
N ARG A 111 5.63 -16.42 -2.44
CA ARG A 111 4.57 -16.08 -1.48
C ARG A 111 4.89 -16.50 -0.03
N GLU A 112 6.16 -16.48 0.33
CA GLU A 112 6.66 -16.80 1.68
C GLU A 112 6.59 -15.60 2.62
N VAL A 113 6.21 -14.42 2.11
CA VAL A 113 6.05 -13.18 2.87
C VAL A 113 4.57 -12.98 3.17
N GLN A 114 4.22 -12.97 4.45
CA GLN A 114 2.86 -12.65 4.90
C GLN A 114 2.71 -11.13 5.01
N LYS A 115 1.59 -10.62 4.54
CA LYS A 115 1.29 -9.18 4.51
C LYS A 115 -0.09 -8.95 5.06
N THR A 116 -0.22 -7.98 5.95
CA THR A 116 -1.50 -7.48 6.44
C THR A 116 -1.65 -6.03 6.05
N TYR A 117 -2.76 -5.71 5.42
CA TYR A 117 -3.16 -4.35 5.11
C TYR A 117 -4.38 -3.95 5.92
N TRP A 118 -4.44 -2.69 6.26
CA TRP A 118 -5.65 -2.07 6.78
C TRP A 118 -6.30 -1.24 5.69
N ALA A 119 -7.62 -1.32 5.59
CA ALA A 119 -8.40 -0.51 4.66
C ALA A 119 -9.66 0.04 5.34
N VAL A 120 -9.93 1.31 5.07
CA VAL A 120 -11.21 1.94 5.40
C VAL A 120 -12.02 2.04 4.12
N VAL A 121 -13.18 1.38 4.09
CA VAL A 121 -14.01 1.28 2.89
C VAL A 121 -15.36 1.94 3.09
N LYS A 122 -15.96 2.41 2.00
CA LYS A 122 -17.36 2.84 1.97
C LYS A 122 -18.23 1.63 1.69
N GLY A 123 -19.32 1.50 2.43
CA GLY A 123 -20.16 0.29 2.37
C GLY A 123 -19.68 -0.79 3.34
N LYS A 124 -20.38 -1.90 3.33
CA LYS A 124 -20.12 -3.07 4.18
C LYS A 124 -20.10 -4.31 3.30
N PRO A 125 -19.05 -5.15 3.38
CA PRO A 125 -19.06 -6.45 2.73
C PRO A 125 -20.23 -7.30 3.23
N GLU A 126 -20.79 -8.14 2.36
CA GLU A 126 -21.92 -9.02 2.70
C GLU A 126 -21.61 -9.98 3.85
N VAL A 127 -20.34 -10.42 3.95
CA VAL A 127 -19.87 -11.30 5.01
C VAL A 127 -18.69 -10.66 5.74
N SER A 128 -18.58 -10.96 7.04
CA SER A 128 -17.53 -10.39 7.90
C SER A 128 -16.13 -10.90 7.60
N GLU A 129 -16.00 -12.05 6.98
CA GLU A 129 -14.74 -12.67 6.59
C GLU A 129 -14.93 -13.49 5.32
N ALA A 130 -14.04 -13.31 4.34
CA ALA A 130 -14.07 -14.09 3.12
C ALA A 130 -12.68 -14.25 2.50
N LYS A 131 -12.53 -15.35 1.76
CA LYS A 131 -11.46 -15.55 0.80
C LYS A 131 -12.00 -15.25 -0.60
N ILE A 132 -11.35 -14.32 -1.30
CA ILE A 132 -11.73 -13.89 -2.64
C ILE A 132 -10.67 -14.36 -3.63
N VAL A 133 -11.13 -15.09 -4.64
CA VAL A 133 -10.34 -15.40 -5.84
C VAL A 133 -11.01 -14.70 -7.01
N ASN A 134 -10.27 -13.89 -7.71
CA ASN A 134 -10.71 -13.20 -8.91
C ASN A 134 -9.59 -13.12 -9.95
N TYR A 135 -9.93 -12.65 -11.14
CA TYR A 135 -9.01 -12.54 -12.27
C TYR A 135 -8.87 -11.09 -12.66
N LEU A 136 -7.66 -10.56 -12.56
CA LEU A 136 -7.37 -9.15 -12.75
C LEU A 136 -6.82 -8.87 -14.14
N TRP A 137 -7.43 -7.92 -14.83
CA TRP A 137 -6.95 -7.37 -16.10
C TRP A 137 -6.56 -5.90 -15.92
N LYS A 138 -5.35 -5.54 -16.36
CA LYS A 138 -4.84 -4.17 -16.29
C LYS A 138 -5.05 -3.45 -17.62
N ASP A 139 -5.85 -2.39 -17.62
CA ASP A 139 -5.88 -1.41 -18.69
C ASP A 139 -4.64 -0.51 -18.57
N GLN A 140 -3.75 -0.58 -19.57
CA GLN A 140 -2.52 0.20 -19.61
C GLN A 140 -2.79 1.70 -19.85
N LYS A 141 -3.79 2.04 -20.66
CA LYS A 141 -4.13 3.44 -21.00
C LYS A 141 -4.72 4.18 -19.80
N LEU A 142 -5.62 3.53 -19.08
CA LEU A 142 -6.24 4.07 -17.86
C LEU A 142 -5.34 3.91 -16.63
N ASN A 143 -4.28 3.10 -16.72
CA ASN A 143 -3.50 2.63 -15.57
C ASN A 143 -4.41 2.17 -14.42
N LYS A 144 -5.44 1.37 -14.76
CA LYS A 144 -6.47 0.86 -13.86
C LYS A 144 -6.59 -0.66 -14.01
N THR A 145 -6.87 -1.37 -12.93
CA THR A 145 -7.09 -2.81 -12.94
C THR A 145 -8.58 -3.09 -12.73
N PHE A 146 -9.11 -4.04 -13.46
CA PHE A 146 -10.48 -4.52 -13.34
C PHE A 146 -10.47 -5.94 -12.79
N ALA A 147 -11.42 -6.26 -11.90
CA ALA A 147 -11.59 -7.57 -11.32
C ALA A 147 -12.78 -8.30 -11.99
N PHE A 148 -12.58 -9.57 -12.30
CA PHE A 148 -13.59 -10.44 -12.92
C PHE A 148 -13.72 -11.73 -12.09
N PRO A 149 -14.91 -12.30 -11.97
CA PRO A 149 -15.11 -13.55 -11.24
C PRO A 149 -14.48 -14.76 -11.94
N GLU A 150 -14.31 -14.69 -13.26
CA GLU A 150 -13.86 -15.82 -14.09
C GLU A 150 -12.56 -15.53 -14.86
N PRO A 151 -11.78 -16.57 -15.21
CA PRO A 151 -10.60 -16.44 -16.04
C PRO A 151 -10.97 -15.88 -17.44
N GLY A 152 -9.99 -15.34 -18.13
CA GLY A 152 -10.15 -14.79 -19.47
C GLY A 152 -8.83 -14.33 -20.05
N PRO A 153 -8.78 -13.90 -21.32
CA PRO A 153 -7.58 -13.41 -21.98
C PRO A 153 -6.93 -12.29 -21.17
N ASP A 154 -5.59 -12.37 -20.99
CA ASP A 154 -4.76 -11.41 -20.25
C ASP A 154 -5.17 -11.16 -18.79
N ARG A 155 -6.11 -11.90 -18.25
CA ARG A 155 -6.50 -11.87 -16.84
C ARG A 155 -5.55 -12.73 -16.01
N LYS A 156 -5.11 -12.18 -14.88
CA LYS A 156 -4.19 -12.85 -13.95
C LYS A 156 -4.93 -13.22 -12.67
N GLU A 157 -4.88 -14.49 -12.28
CA GLU A 157 -5.41 -14.93 -11.00
C GLU A 157 -4.87 -14.09 -9.84
N SER A 158 -5.76 -13.76 -8.95
CA SER A 158 -5.54 -12.95 -7.77
C SER A 158 -6.27 -13.55 -6.59
N GLU A 159 -5.60 -13.66 -5.43
CA GLU A 159 -6.14 -14.23 -4.21
C GLU A 159 -5.84 -13.31 -3.03
N LEU A 160 -6.85 -12.97 -2.27
CA LEU A 160 -6.75 -12.32 -0.96
C LEU A 160 -7.84 -12.85 -0.03
N SER A 161 -7.63 -12.72 1.27
CA SER A 161 -8.72 -12.80 2.26
C SER A 161 -8.85 -11.46 2.98
N TYR A 162 -10.01 -11.25 3.59
CA TYR A 162 -10.24 -10.09 4.46
C TYR A 162 -11.05 -10.48 5.68
N LYS A 163 -10.95 -9.65 6.72
CA LYS A 163 -11.74 -9.72 7.94
C LYS A 163 -12.24 -8.33 8.28
N LEU A 164 -13.54 -8.24 8.61
CA LEU A 164 -14.15 -7.02 9.14
C LEU A 164 -13.67 -6.85 10.59
N ILE A 165 -13.12 -5.67 10.90
CA ILE A 165 -12.61 -5.31 12.21
C ILE A 165 -13.58 -4.42 12.95
N GLY A 166 -14.33 -3.55 12.27
CA GLY A 166 -15.30 -2.69 12.90
C GLY A 166 -16.10 -1.89 11.90
N GLU A 167 -17.16 -1.30 12.40
CA GLU A 167 -18.08 -0.48 11.62
C GLU A 167 -18.25 0.87 12.31
N GLY A 168 -18.17 1.93 11.55
CA GLY A 168 -18.57 3.27 11.95
C GLY A 168 -19.79 3.71 11.14
N ASP A 169 -20.30 4.91 11.40
CA ASP A 169 -21.52 5.43 10.76
C ASP A 169 -21.44 5.45 9.23
N ASN A 170 -20.28 5.69 8.68
CA ASN A 170 -20.10 5.91 7.24
C ASN A 170 -19.09 4.98 6.58
N TYR A 171 -18.28 4.28 7.35
CA TYR A 171 -17.15 3.51 6.86
C TYR A 171 -17.00 2.21 7.65
N THR A 172 -16.49 1.21 6.97
CA THR A 172 -16.15 -0.09 7.55
C THR A 172 -14.64 -0.25 7.59
N PHE A 173 -14.12 -0.77 8.70
CA PHE A 173 -12.71 -1.07 8.91
C PHE A 173 -12.45 -2.54 8.64
N ILE A 174 -11.53 -2.84 7.72
CA ILE A 174 -11.20 -4.20 7.32
C ILE A 174 -9.69 -4.45 7.32
N GLU A 175 -9.31 -5.63 7.77
CA GLU A 175 -7.98 -6.18 7.51
C GLU A 175 -8.00 -7.02 6.23
N VAL A 176 -6.94 -6.89 5.43
CA VAL A 176 -6.80 -7.59 4.15
C VAL A 176 -5.47 -8.33 4.12
N TYR A 177 -5.51 -9.60 3.70
CA TYR A 177 -4.38 -10.51 3.65
C TYR A 177 -4.14 -10.97 2.20
N PRO A 178 -3.39 -10.19 1.38
CA PRO A 178 -3.16 -10.53 -0.01
C PRO A 178 -2.15 -11.67 -0.13
N LYS A 179 -2.55 -12.79 -0.70
CA LYS A 179 -1.66 -13.92 -1.04
C LYS A 179 -0.86 -13.64 -2.30
N THR A 180 -1.48 -12.99 -3.28
CA THR A 180 -0.83 -12.51 -4.51
C THR A 180 -0.50 -11.01 -4.40
N GLY A 181 0.26 -10.45 -5.35
CA GLY A 181 0.64 -9.04 -5.38
C GLY A 181 0.46 -8.44 -6.77
N ARG A 182 -0.77 -8.45 -7.31
CA ARG A 182 -1.06 -7.86 -8.62
C ARG A 182 -1.22 -6.35 -8.51
N HIS A 183 -1.02 -5.66 -9.63
CA HIS A 183 -1.22 -4.21 -9.72
C HIS A 183 -2.62 -3.83 -9.22
N HIS A 184 -2.71 -2.88 -8.29
CA HIS A 184 -3.95 -2.39 -7.68
C HIS A 184 -4.88 -3.50 -7.12
N GLN A 185 -4.36 -4.68 -6.79
CA GLN A 185 -5.15 -5.85 -6.42
C GLN A 185 -6.22 -5.55 -5.37
N ILE A 186 -5.82 -5.07 -4.19
CA ILE A 186 -6.74 -4.80 -3.08
C ILE A 186 -7.80 -3.78 -3.50
N ARG A 187 -7.38 -2.72 -4.18
CA ARG A 187 -8.25 -1.63 -4.64
C ARG A 187 -9.33 -2.12 -5.61
N ALA A 188 -8.91 -2.92 -6.62
CA ALA A 188 -9.83 -3.48 -7.61
C ALA A 188 -10.77 -4.51 -7.00
N THR A 189 -10.26 -5.39 -6.13
CA THR A 189 -11.07 -6.43 -5.49
C THR A 189 -12.11 -5.81 -4.53
N LEU A 190 -11.72 -4.87 -3.68
CA LEU A 190 -12.68 -4.23 -2.77
C LEU A 190 -13.73 -3.41 -3.52
N ALA A 191 -13.35 -2.75 -4.60
CA ALA A 191 -14.32 -2.04 -5.44
C ALA A 191 -15.30 -2.99 -6.14
N SER A 192 -14.90 -4.22 -6.51
CA SER A 192 -15.81 -5.22 -7.09
C SER A 192 -16.78 -5.83 -6.08
N LEU A 193 -16.57 -5.59 -4.78
CA LEU A 193 -17.49 -5.94 -3.69
C LEU A 193 -18.37 -4.74 -3.26
N ASP A 194 -18.47 -3.70 -4.09
CA ASP A 194 -19.14 -2.44 -3.76
C ASP A 194 -18.63 -1.74 -2.49
N CYS A 195 -17.39 -2.06 -2.11
CA CYS A 195 -16.70 -1.51 -0.95
C CYS A 195 -15.46 -0.70 -1.36
N PRO A 196 -15.59 0.40 -2.12
CA PRO A 196 -14.44 1.20 -2.55
C PRO A 196 -13.72 1.80 -1.35
N ILE A 197 -12.37 1.82 -1.42
CA ILE A 197 -11.52 2.41 -0.39
C ILE A 197 -11.77 3.92 -0.32
N LYS A 198 -11.89 4.47 0.89
CA LYS A 198 -12.05 5.91 1.10
C LYS A 198 -10.91 6.69 0.44
N GLY A 199 -11.26 7.70 -0.34
CA GLY A 199 -10.31 8.54 -1.09
C GLY A 199 -9.94 7.99 -2.47
N ASP A 200 -10.26 6.74 -2.78
CA ASP A 200 -9.89 6.09 -4.05
C ASP A 200 -10.90 6.36 -5.18
N ILE A 201 -10.88 7.58 -5.72
CA ILE A 201 -11.77 7.98 -6.82
C ILE A 201 -11.57 7.13 -8.09
N LYS A 202 -10.36 6.58 -8.30
CA LYS A 202 -10.10 5.69 -9.44
C LYS A 202 -10.94 4.41 -9.37
N TYR A 203 -11.32 4.00 -8.17
CA TYR A 203 -12.09 2.79 -7.88
C TYR A 203 -13.47 3.05 -7.28
N GLY A 204 -14.00 4.27 -7.42
CA GLY A 204 -15.40 4.54 -7.13
C GLY A 204 -15.67 5.35 -5.85
N ALA A 205 -14.65 5.76 -5.12
CA ALA A 205 -14.88 6.72 -4.02
C ALA A 205 -15.38 8.07 -4.58
N LYS A 206 -16.37 8.65 -3.90
CA LYS A 206 -17.00 9.91 -4.33
C LYS A 206 -16.11 11.14 -4.19
N ARG A 207 -15.12 11.11 -3.28
CA ARG A 207 -14.22 12.23 -2.96
C ARG A 207 -12.79 11.73 -2.73
N THR A 208 -11.80 12.56 -3.04
CA THR A 208 -10.42 12.38 -2.60
C THR A 208 -10.28 12.65 -1.11
N ASN A 209 -9.21 12.16 -0.50
CA ASN A 209 -8.73 12.72 0.77
C ASN A 209 -8.01 14.05 0.51
N ASP A 210 -7.96 14.93 1.52
CA ASP A 210 -7.41 16.28 1.39
C ASP A 210 -5.92 16.30 1.02
N ASN A 211 -5.18 15.24 1.39
CA ASN A 211 -3.78 15.02 1.04
C ASN A 211 -3.56 14.05 -0.14
N ALA A 212 -4.58 13.81 -0.96
CA ALA A 212 -4.57 12.88 -2.10
C ALA A 212 -4.19 11.44 -1.78
N SER A 213 -4.26 11.02 -0.51
CA SER A 213 -4.09 9.63 -0.09
C SER A 213 -5.35 8.80 -0.35
N ILE A 214 -5.20 7.48 -0.16
CA ILE A 214 -6.34 6.57 0.03
C ILE A 214 -6.19 5.86 1.38
N HIS A 215 -7.29 5.47 2.00
CA HIS A 215 -7.25 4.75 3.27
C HIS A 215 -6.91 3.27 3.06
N LEU A 216 -5.72 3.02 2.53
CA LEU A 216 -5.08 1.72 2.41
C LEU A 216 -3.66 1.81 2.98
N HIS A 217 -3.35 0.95 3.94
CA HIS A 217 -2.09 0.98 4.68
C HIS A 217 -1.48 -0.42 4.79
N ALA A 218 -0.24 -0.59 4.36
CA ALA A 218 0.53 -1.82 4.57
C ALA A 218 0.97 -1.90 6.03
N ARG A 219 0.12 -2.52 6.87
CA ARG A 219 0.19 -2.48 8.34
C ARG A 219 1.25 -3.38 8.93
N LYS A 220 1.31 -4.64 8.48
CA LYS A 220 2.20 -5.65 9.06
C LYS A 220 2.82 -6.51 7.97
N ILE A 221 4.07 -6.92 8.18
CA ILE A 221 4.77 -7.87 7.32
C ILE A 221 5.54 -8.89 8.17
N GLU A 222 5.44 -10.15 7.78
CA GLU A 222 6.07 -11.26 8.49
C GLU A 222 6.81 -12.17 7.50
N PHE A 223 8.07 -12.47 7.80
CA PHE A 223 8.93 -13.28 6.93
C PHE A 223 10.14 -13.84 7.69
N LEU A 224 10.83 -14.83 7.14
CA LEU A 224 12.13 -15.24 7.64
C LEU A 224 13.21 -14.28 7.14
N HIS A 225 14.05 -13.78 8.04
CA HIS A 225 15.15 -12.91 7.65
C HIS A 225 16.02 -13.58 6.56
N PRO A 226 16.27 -12.94 5.40
CA PRO A 226 16.86 -13.60 4.25
C PRO A 226 18.27 -14.14 4.50
N VAL A 227 18.99 -13.60 5.48
CA VAL A 227 20.37 -14.02 5.82
C VAL A 227 20.43 -14.70 7.17
N LYS A 228 19.88 -14.11 8.24
CA LYS A 228 19.93 -14.66 9.61
C LYS A 228 19.01 -15.87 9.82
N LYS A 229 17.99 -16.06 8.97
CA LYS A 229 17.00 -17.15 9.07
C LYS A 229 16.18 -17.13 10.37
N THR A 230 16.05 -15.97 10.99
CA THR A 230 15.20 -15.74 12.15
C THR A 230 13.84 -15.16 11.69
N PRO A 231 12.73 -15.43 12.39
CA PRO A 231 11.47 -14.77 12.13
C PRO A 231 11.58 -13.26 12.32
N VAL A 232 10.97 -12.51 11.42
CA VAL A 232 10.86 -11.05 11.47
C VAL A 232 9.40 -10.68 11.35
N CYS A 233 8.90 -9.88 12.30
CA CYS A 233 7.58 -9.29 12.27
C CYS A 233 7.74 -7.78 12.44
N ILE A 234 7.24 -7.01 11.48
CA ILE A 234 7.32 -5.54 11.49
C ILE A 234 5.91 -4.98 11.35
N VAL A 235 5.61 -4.02 12.20
CA VAL A 235 4.31 -3.33 12.24
C VAL A 235 4.56 -1.84 12.00
N ALA A 236 3.83 -1.23 11.04
CA ALA A 236 3.89 0.20 10.77
C ALA A 236 2.68 0.91 11.40
N PRO A 237 2.88 2.01 12.13
CA PRO A 237 1.76 2.85 12.54
C PRO A 237 1.10 3.46 11.29
N PRO A 238 -0.25 3.55 11.23
CA PRO A 238 -0.92 4.23 10.15
C PRO A 238 -0.66 5.75 10.19
N PRO A 239 -1.03 6.50 9.14
CA PRO A 239 -1.07 7.95 9.20
C PRO A 239 -1.95 8.45 10.36
N ASP A 240 -1.61 9.61 10.91
CA ASP A 240 -2.39 10.24 11.96
C ASP A 240 -3.58 10.99 11.34
N ASP A 241 -4.75 10.37 11.38
CA ASP A 241 -6.04 10.99 11.09
C ASP A 241 -7.17 10.31 11.88
N ALA A 242 -8.32 10.96 11.94
CA ALA A 242 -9.44 10.53 12.78
C ALA A 242 -9.91 9.10 12.48
N LEU A 243 -9.93 8.67 11.22
CA LEU A 243 -10.39 7.32 10.86
C LEU A 243 -9.35 6.25 11.16
N TRP A 244 -8.06 6.55 10.96
CA TRP A 244 -7.00 5.62 11.35
C TRP A 244 -6.90 5.49 12.88
N ASN A 245 -7.10 6.59 13.62
CA ASN A 245 -7.13 6.56 15.08
C ASN A 245 -8.32 5.75 15.61
N GLU A 246 -9.48 5.89 14.98
CA GLU A 246 -10.65 5.06 15.30
C GLU A 246 -10.41 3.59 14.97
N PHE A 247 -9.78 3.27 13.82
CA PHE A 247 -9.42 1.89 13.49
C PHE A 247 -8.45 1.28 14.51
N LEU A 248 -7.46 2.04 14.97
CA LEU A 248 -6.55 1.62 16.05
C LEU A 248 -7.32 1.28 17.32
N ARG A 249 -8.25 2.15 17.74
CA ARG A 249 -9.09 1.93 18.94
C ARG A 249 -9.89 0.65 18.82
N VAL A 250 -10.64 0.49 17.73
CA VAL A 250 -11.50 -0.67 17.50
C VAL A 250 -10.67 -1.97 17.39
N SER A 251 -9.52 -1.93 16.72
CA SER A 251 -8.66 -3.11 16.61
C SER A 251 -8.07 -3.52 17.97
N PHE A 252 -7.74 -2.56 18.82
CA PHE A 252 -7.24 -2.83 20.18
C PHE A 252 -8.33 -3.47 21.06
N GLU A 253 -9.55 -2.95 21.01
CA GLU A 253 -10.70 -3.51 21.76
C GLU A 253 -11.02 -4.96 21.35
N GLN A 254 -10.91 -5.29 20.06
CA GLN A 254 -11.09 -6.67 19.60
C GLN A 254 -9.99 -7.62 20.09
N MET A 255 -8.76 -7.15 20.23
CA MET A 255 -7.65 -7.96 20.75
C MET A 255 -7.71 -8.13 22.27
N ASN A 256 -8.32 -7.19 23.01
CA ASN A 256 -8.39 -7.14 24.46
C ASN A 256 -9.84 -6.94 24.96
N PRO A 257 -10.76 -7.89 24.72
CA PRO A 257 -12.18 -7.73 25.05
C PRO A 257 -12.46 -7.63 26.57
N SER A 258 -11.49 -7.97 27.41
CA SER A 258 -11.61 -7.88 28.88
C SER A 258 -11.29 -6.50 29.45
N GLU A 259 -10.64 -5.60 28.70
CA GLU A 259 -10.27 -4.25 29.15
C GLU A 259 -11.28 -3.18 28.71
N SER A 260 -12.33 -3.57 27.98
CA SER A 260 -13.32 -2.65 27.36
C SER A 260 -14.64 -2.55 28.13
N LYS A 261 -14.66 -2.98 29.41
CA LYS A 261 -15.85 -2.92 30.29
C LYS A 261 -15.62 -1.98 31.46
#